data_74976f91d5b78e68daed6b99f976df4d
#
_entry.id   74976f91d5b78e68daed6b99f976df4d
#
_cell.length_a   1.000
_cell.length_b   1.000
_cell.length_c   1.000
_cell.angle_alpha   90.00
_cell.angle_beta   90.00
_cell.angle_gamma   90.00
#
_symmetry.space_group_name_H-M   'P 1'
#
loop_
_entity.id
_entity.type
_entity.pdbx_description
1 polymer ?
#
loop_
_entity_poly.entity_id
_entity_poly.type
_entity_poly.pdbx_seq_one_letter_code
_entity_poly.pdbx_strand_id
1 'polypeptide(L)'
;MELLRDIGTSLLASALFLMLVWVFSKTARRLMRGLAAHLLHLDVEEVFANSRDAAHDIKRELSRASEVSVLTGRGNELQRDLFEELFLRCRARRSRCRILLPKLDVPAGEPDWIADREEEIQVFDSAFGAGLLRRQIAATYDYLAPITMEGHLEARGYGIPHIGRIIATERVVYLTPYSADRHGRDSPVIKYHRGETYDVLLRLIDKLWVGGPA
;
A
#
# COMPACT_ATOMS: atom_id res chain seq x y z
N MET A 1 10.94 -41.18 -36.69
CA MET A 1 9.96 -40.05 -36.78
C MET A 1 8.91 -40.10 -35.67
N GLU A 2 8.46 -41.26 -35.22
CA GLU A 2 7.47 -41.41 -34.13
C GLU A 2 7.95 -40.86 -32.78
N LEU A 3 9.20 -41.11 -32.38
CA LEU A 3 9.76 -40.62 -31.13
C LEU A 3 9.73 -39.08 -31.00
N LEU A 4 10.04 -38.35 -32.08
CA LEU A 4 9.98 -36.90 -32.12
C LEU A 4 8.55 -36.35 -32.02
N ARG A 5 7.58 -37.08 -32.57
CA ARG A 5 6.15 -36.72 -32.48
C ARG A 5 5.62 -36.93 -31.08
N ASP A 6 6.01 -38.03 -30.42
CA ASP A 6 5.58 -38.33 -29.05
C ASP A 6 6.18 -37.37 -28.02
N ILE A 7 7.42 -36.96 -28.20
CA ILE A 7 8.04 -35.90 -27.38
C ILE A 7 7.32 -34.55 -27.59
N GLY A 8 7.00 -34.21 -28.85
CA GLY A 8 6.28 -32.97 -29.16
C GLY A 8 4.87 -32.95 -28.56
N THR A 9 4.12 -34.02 -28.63
CA THR A 9 2.77 -34.13 -28.03
C THR A 9 2.82 -34.07 -26.51
N SER A 10 3.79 -34.72 -25.87
CA SER A 10 3.99 -34.68 -24.42
C SER A 10 4.34 -33.25 -23.92
N LEU A 11 5.21 -32.56 -24.62
CA LEU A 11 5.56 -31.14 -24.30
C LEU A 11 4.36 -30.20 -24.46
N LEU A 12 3.56 -30.36 -25.51
CA LEU A 12 2.33 -29.60 -25.73
C LEU A 12 1.29 -29.85 -24.62
N ALA A 13 1.06 -31.12 -24.24
CA ALA A 13 0.15 -31.47 -23.16
C ALA A 13 0.60 -30.86 -21.81
N SER A 14 1.90 -30.92 -21.52
CA SER A 14 2.48 -30.35 -20.31
C SER A 14 2.35 -28.80 -20.30
N ALA A 15 2.58 -28.11 -21.41
CA ALA A 15 2.42 -26.69 -21.55
C ALA A 15 0.95 -26.27 -21.37
N LEU A 16 0.00 -27.01 -21.95
CA LEU A 16 -1.44 -26.80 -21.77
C LEU A 16 -1.87 -26.99 -20.31
N PHE A 17 -1.37 -28.03 -19.66
CA PHE A 17 -1.65 -28.28 -18.25
C PHE A 17 -1.12 -27.16 -17.35
N LEU A 18 0.11 -26.72 -17.56
CA LEU A 18 0.70 -25.59 -16.83
C LEU A 18 -0.08 -24.30 -17.08
N MET A 19 -0.54 -24.04 -18.30
CA MET A 19 -1.38 -22.90 -18.62
C MET A 19 -2.72 -22.96 -17.89
N LEU A 20 -3.38 -24.12 -17.84
CA LEU A 20 -4.61 -24.33 -17.08
C LEU A 20 -4.40 -24.11 -15.58
N VAL A 21 -3.35 -24.69 -15.01
CA VAL A 21 -2.99 -24.47 -13.60
C VAL A 21 -2.73 -22.99 -13.34
N TRP A 22 -2.04 -22.29 -14.23
CA TRP A 22 -1.80 -20.85 -14.10
C TRP A 22 -3.08 -20.02 -14.16
N VAL A 23 -4.01 -20.35 -15.06
CA VAL A 23 -5.29 -19.63 -15.20
C VAL A 23 -6.18 -19.82 -13.96
N PHE A 24 -6.25 -21.05 -13.42
CA PHE A 24 -7.19 -21.40 -12.35
C PHE A 24 -6.59 -21.34 -10.95
N SER A 25 -5.26 -21.36 -10.78
CA SER A 25 -4.60 -21.36 -9.48
C SER A 25 -4.03 -19.98 -9.11
N LYS A 26 -4.59 -19.37 -8.07
CA LYS A 26 -4.03 -18.12 -7.48
C LYS A 26 -2.59 -18.33 -7.00
N THR A 27 -2.28 -19.50 -6.45
CA THR A 27 -0.94 -19.85 -5.93
C THR A 27 0.07 -19.99 -7.07
N ALA A 28 -0.28 -20.65 -8.18
CA ALA A 28 0.62 -20.77 -9.33
C ALA A 28 0.93 -19.40 -9.95
N ARG A 29 -0.07 -18.53 -10.07
CA ARG A 29 0.15 -17.15 -10.55
C ARG A 29 1.06 -16.34 -9.63
N ARG A 30 0.98 -16.51 -8.30
CA ARG A 30 1.89 -15.87 -7.34
C ARG A 30 3.32 -16.35 -7.52
N LEU A 31 3.52 -17.66 -7.57
CA LEU A 31 4.82 -18.30 -7.80
C LEU A 31 5.48 -17.86 -9.11
N MET A 32 4.72 -17.86 -10.21
CA MET A 32 5.22 -17.43 -11.52
C MET A 32 5.61 -15.95 -11.54
N ARG A 33 4.83 -15.07 -10.89
CA ARG A 33 5.18 -13.66 -10.77
C ARG A 33 6.44 -13.45 -9.92
N GLY A 34 6.56 -14.15 -8.81
CA GLY A 34 7.77 -14.13 -7.97
C GLY A 34 9.01 -14.61 -8.73
N LEU A 35 8.88 -15.69 -9.49
CA LEU A 35 9.95 -16.20 -10.34
C LEU A 35 10.34 -15.22 -11.44
N ALA A 36 9.37 -14.62 -12.13
CA ALA A 36 9.61 -13.61 -13.15
C ALA A 36 10.28 -12.36 -12.55
N ALA A 37 9.83 -11.89 -11.40
CA ALA A 37 10.44 -10.77 -10.68
C ALA A 37 11.88 -11.08 -10.30
N HIS A 38 12.16 -12.28 -9.81
CA HIS A 38 13.51 -12.73 -9.47
C HIS A 38 14.42 -12.80 -10.69
N LEU A 39 13.95 -13.38 -11.80
CA LEU A 39 14.70 -13.48 -13.06
C LEU A 39 14.99 -12.11 -13.68
N LEU A 40 14.09 -11.14 -13.50
CA LEU A 40 14.24 -9.76 -13.99
C LEU A 40 14.95 -8.83 -12.99
N HIS A 41 15.45 -9.37 -11.89
CA HIS A 41 16.11 -8.61 -10.81
C HIS A 41 15.24 -7.47 -10.26
N LEU A 42 13.91 -7.67 -10.24
CA LEU A 42 12.97 -6.72 -9.66
C LEU A 42 12.85 -6.97 -8.15
N ASP A 43 12.80 -5.91 -7.37
CA ASP A 43 12.63 -5.98 -5.89
C ASP A 43 11.23 -6.45 -5.46
N VAL A 44 10.37 -6.83 -6.40
CA VAL A 44 8.99 -7.25 -6.14
C VAL A 44 8.99 -8.63 -5.50
N GLU A 45 8.51 -8.71 -4.26
CA GLU A 45 8.31 -9.98 -3.54
C GLU A 45 6.96 -10.61 -3.87
N GLU A 46 5.89 -9.80 -3.83
CA GLU A 46 4.52 -10.28 -4.10
C GLU A 46 3.62 -9.18 -4.65
N VAL A 47 2.61 -9.58 -5.44
CA VAL A 47 1.54 -8.69 -5.91
C VAL A 47 0.19 -9.27 -5.49
N PHE A 48 -0.53 -8.53 -4.67
CA PHE A 48 -1.89 -8.84 -4.23
C PHE A 48 -2.91 -8.14 -5.15
N ALA A 49 -4.04 -8.79 -5.42
CA ALA A 49 -5.06 -8.23 -6.31
C ALA A 49 -5.72 -6.97 -5.74
N ASN A 50 -5.80 -6.85 -4.41
CA ASN A 50 -6.42 -5.74 -3.71
C ASN A 50 -5.95 -5.69 -2.24
N SER A 51 -6.37 -4.65 -1.51
CA SER A 51 -5.98 -4.45 -0.10
C SER A 51 -6.49 -5.54 0.85
N ARG A 52 -7.62 -6.21 0.53
CA ARG A 52 -8.15 -7.30 1.37
C ARG A 52 -7.25 -8.53 1.28
N ASP A 53 -6.79 -8.85 0.09
CA ASP A 53 -5.87 -9.98 -0.14
C ASP A 53 -4.51 -9.76 0.55
N ALA A 54 -4.05 -8.50 0.64
CA ALA A 54 -2.80 -8.14 1.30
C ALA A 54 -2.91 -8.02 2.84
N ALA A 55 -4.13 -7.88 3.39
CA ALA A 55 -4.33 -7.50 4.79
C ALA A 55 -3.65 -8.44 5.79
N HIS A 56 -3.72 -9.76 5.56
CA HIS A 56 -3.10 -10.74 6.47
C HIS A 56 -1.57 -10.63 6.45
N ASP A 57 -0.97 -10.47 5.28
CA ASP A 57 0.47 -10.32 5.14
C ASP A 57 0.97 -9.02 5.77
N ILE A 58 0.28 -7.89 5.50
CA ILE A 58 0.58 -6.59 6.12
C ILE A 58 0.49 -6.70 7.66
N LYS A 59 -0.59 -7.30 8.20
CA LYS A 59 -0.77 -7.47 9.66
C LYS A 59 0.40 -8.24 10.27
N ARG A 60 0.83 -9.33 9.64
CA ARG A 60 1.97 -10.15 10.08
C ARG A 60 3.28 -9.35 10.06
N GLU A 61 3.52 -8.52 9.05
CA GLU A 61 4.72 -7.68 8.99
C GLU A 61 4.67 -6.56 10.03
N LEU A 62 3.54 -5.88 10.19
CA LEU A 62 3.35 -4.84 11.20
C LEU A 62 3.52 -5.38 12.62
N SER A 63 3.07 -6.61 12.93
CA SER A 63 3.21 -7.20 14.27
C SER A 63 4.66 -7.46 14.69
N ARG A 64 5.59 -7.51 13.73
CA ARG A 64 7.02 -7.79 13.96
C ARG A 64 7.90 -6.54 13.81
N ALA A 65 7.37 -5.48 13.21
CA ALA A 65 8.15 -4.29 12.90
C ALA A 65 8.47 -3.45 14.13
N SER A 66 9.70 -2.98 14.26
CA SER A 66 10.14 -1.99 15.26
C SER A 66 9.92 -0.56 14.76
N GLU A 67 10.03 -0.34 13.46
CA GLU A 67 9.82 0.94 12.82
C GLU A 67 8.83 0.80 11.67
N VAL A 68 7.83 1.68 11.63
CA VAL A 68 6.80 1.71 10.58
C VAL A 68 6.65 3.13 10.08
N SER A 69 6.57 3.28 8.77
CA SER A 69 6.24 4.55 8.13
C SER A 69 5.06 4.35 7.18
N VAL A 70 4.05 5.20 7.31
CA VAL A 70 2.82 5.14 6.51
C VAL A 70 2.60 6.45 5.81
N LEU A 71 2.42 6.39 4.48
CA LEU A 71 1.87 7.48 3.69
C LEU A 71 0.50 7.01 3.19
N THR A 72 -0.56 7.77 3.45
CA THR A 72 -1.90 7.39 3.03
C THR A 72 -2.75 8.60 2.68
N GLY A 73 -3.66 8.44 1.71
CA GLY A 73 -4.53 9.54 1.26
C GLY A 73 -5.74 9.80 2.15
N ARG A 74 -6.19 8.83 2.96
CA ARG A 74 -7.40 8.95 3.78
C ARG A 74 -7.22 8.46 5.21
N GLY A 75 -6.47 7.39 5.38
CA GLY A 75 -6.13 6.82 6.68
C GLY A 75 -7.23 5.97 7.34
N ASN A 76 -8.35 5.69 6.68
CA ASN A 76 -9.44 4.88 7.28
C ASN A 76 -8.98 3.48 7.70
N GLU A 77 -7.95 2.93 7.08
CA GLU A 77 -7.35 1.65 7.47
C GLU A 77 -6.62 1.71 8.81
N LEU A 78 -6.14 2.90 9.22
CA LEU A 78 -5.45 3.09 10.49
C LEU A 78 -6.37 2.87 11.70
N GLN A 79 -7.69 3.02 11.49
CA GLN A 79 -8.72 2.83 12.53
C GLN A 79 -9.23 1.39 12.62
N ARG A 80 -8.60 0.45 11.88
CA ARG A 80 -9.03 -0.95 11.82
C ARG A 80 -8.02 -1.86 12.52
N ASP A 81 -8.43 -3.09 12.78
CA ASP A 81 -7.67 -4.17 13.44
C ASP A 81 -6.26 -4.37 12.85
N LEU A 82 -6.03 -3.92 11.61
CA LEU A 82 -4.75 -4.01 10.94
C LEU A 82 -3.62 -3.28 11.69
N PHE A 83 -3.92 -2.13 12.28
CA PHE A 83 -2.95 -1.27 12.96
C PHE A 83 -3.05 -1.30 14.50
N GLU A 84 -4.08 -1.94 15.05
CA GLU A 84 -4.35 -1.94 16.50
C GLU A 84 -3.14 -2.42 17.32
N GLU A 85 -2.58 -3.57 16.98
CA GLU A 85 -1.41 -4.13 17.68
C GLU A 85 -0.18 -3.23 17.57
N LEU A 86 0.06 -2.62 16.40
CA LEU A 86 1.15 -1.67 16.21
C LEU A 86 0.96 -0.45 17.14
N PHE A 87 -0.23 0.11 17.20
CA PHE A 87 -0.51 1.29 18.04
C PHE A 87 -0.39 0.97 19.54
N LEU A 88 -0.80 -0.21 19.98
CA LEU A 88 -0.55 -0.66 21.36
C LEU A 88 0.95 -0.74 21.64
N ARG A 89 1.75 -1.25 20.72
CA ARG A 89 3.21 -1.29 20.89
C ARG A 89 3.86 0.09 20.83
N CYS A 90 3.34 1.01 20.04
CA CYS A 90 3.80 2.41 20.04
C CYS A 90 3.50 3.08 21.38
N ARG A 91 2.32 2.90 21.96
CA ARG A 91 1.99 3.37 23.32
C ARG A 91 2.93 2.78 24.36
N ALA A 92 3.24 1.50 24.27
CA ALA A 92 4.20 0.81 25.14
C ALA A 92 5.67 1.16 24.82
N ARG A 93 5.95 2.06 23.90
CA ARG A 93 7.27 2.48 23.43
C ARG A 93 8.15 1.33 22.90
N ARG A 94 7.52 0.25 22.40
CA ARG A 94 8.20 -0.92 21.82
C ARG A 94 8.36 -0.84 20.31
N SER A 95 7.66 0.10 19.66
CA SER A 95 7.76 0.38 18.23
C SER A 95 7.64 1.87 17.99
N ARG A 96 8.12 2.33 16.83
CA ARG A 96 7.94 3.70 16.35
C ARG A 96 7.08 3.70 15.10
N CYS A 97 6.17 4.66 15.00
CA CYS A 97 5.33 4.80 13.82
C CYS A 97 5.28 6.27 13.37
N ARG A 98 5.57 6.49 12.09
CA ARG A 98 5.44 7.79 11.41
C ARG A 98 4.29 7.69 10.43
N ILE A 99 3.33 8.62 10.49
CA ILE A 99 2.16 8.65 9.61
C ILE A 99 2.14 9.97 8.86
N LEU A 100 2.04 9.88 7.53
CA LEU A 100 1.83 11.02 6.64
C LEU A 100 0.40 10.98 6.11
N LEU A 101 -0.36 12.04 6.40
CA LEU A 101 -1.72 12.29 5.92
C LEU A 101 -1.74 13.58 5.09
N PRO A 102 -2.72 13.77 4.18
CA PRO A 102 -2.85 15.05 3.49
C PRO A 102 -3.06 16.22 4.46
N LYS A 103 -2.45 17.37 4.18
CA LYS A 103 -2.74 18.60 4.90
C LYS A 103 -4.19 19.00 4.69
N LEU A 104 -4.89 19.34 5.78
CA LEU A 104 -6.27 19.83 5.71
C LEU A 104 -6.32 21.32 5.31
N ASP A 105 -5.37 22.09 5.81
CA ASP A 105 -5.26 23.52 5.54
C ASP A 105 -4.37 23.73 4.32
N VAL A 106 -4.94 24.24 3.23
CA VAL A 106 -4.24 24.57 2.00
C VAL A 106 -4.15 26.10 1.91
N PRO A 107 -2.95 26.67 1.83
CA PRO A 107 -2.78 28.11 1.65
C PRO A 107 -3.47 28.59 0.37
N ALA A 108 -3.97 29.82 0.38
CA ALA A 108 -4.60 30.43 -0.78
C ALA A 108 -3.62 30.48 -1.96
N GLY A 109 -4.02 29.92 -3.08
CA GLY A 109 -3.20 29.85 -4.30
C GLY A 109 -2.38 28.56 -4.47
N GLU A 110 -2.36 27.69 -3.47
CA GLU A 110 -1.78 26.34 -3.61
C GLU A 110 -2.82 25.32 -4.10
N PRO A 111 -2.39 24.25 -4.81
CA PRO A 111 -3.30 23.18 -5.25
C PRO A 111 -3.95 22.47 -4.07
N ASP A 112 -5.26 22.27 -4.14
CA ASP A 112 -6.01 21.47 -3.15
C ASP A 112 -6.13 19.99 -3.62
N TRP A 113 -5.10 19.21 -3.35
CA TRP A 113 -5.03 17.80 -3.72
C TRP A 113 -6.14 16.93 -3.12
N ILE A 114 -6.79 17.39 -2.03
CA ILE A 114 -7.95 16.69 -1.46
C ILE A 114 -9.17 16.92 -2.34
N ALA A 115 -9.40 18.16 -2.77
CA ALA A 115 -10.50 18.50 -3.67
C ALA A 115 -10.34 17.79 -5.02
N ASP A 116 -9.15 17.86 -5.63
CA ASP A 116 -8.85 17.18 -6.88
C ASP A 116 -9.15 15.66 -6.78
N ARG A 117 -8.74 15.03 -5.69
CA ARG A 117 -9.00 13.60 -5.47
C ARG A 117 -10.48 13.30 -5.20
N GLU A 118 -11.22 14.20 -4.57
CA GLU A 118 -12.67 14.06 -4.41
C GLU A 118 -13.38 14.06 -5.76
N GLU A 119 -13.03 15.00 -6.64
CA GLU A 119 -13.58 15.08 -7.99
C GLU A 119 -13.30 13.79 -8.78
N GLU A 120 -12.08 13.27 -8.75
CA GLU A 120 -11.75 11.98 -9.37
C GLU A 120 -12.63 10.84 -8.85
N ILE A 121 -12.84 10.75 -7.52
CA ILE A 121 -13.67 9.69 -6.92
C ILE A 121 -15.12 9.82 -7.35
N GLN A 122 -15.66 11.03 -7.43
CA GLN A 122 -17.04 11.27 -7.84
C GLN A 122 -17.35 10.82 -9.26
N VAL A 123 -16.35 10.74 -10.14
CA VAL A 123 -16.52 10.23 -11.51
C VAL A 123 -16.97 8.76 -11.52
N PHE A 124 -16.45 7.94 -10.61
CA PHE A 124 -16.77 6.50 -10.55
C PHE A 124 -17.63 6.09 -9.34
N ASP A 125 -17.77 6.96 -8.34
CA ASP A 125 -18.61 6.75 -7.15
C ASP A 125 -19.46 8.01 -6.90
N SER A 126 -20.62 8.07 -7.55
CA SER A 126 -21.55 9.20 -7.42
C SER A 126 -22.14 9.38 -6.02
N ALA A 127 -22.03 8.36 -5.14
CA ALA A 127 -22.44 8.46 -3.73
C ALA A 127 -21.36 9.17 -2.86
N PHE A 128 -20.17 9.43 -3.42
CA PHE A 128 -19.11 10.13 -2.72
C PHE A 128 -19.38 11.64 -2.69
N GLY A 129 -19.97 12.11 -1.60
CA GLY A 129 -20.39 13.52 -1.46
C GLY A 129 -19.22 14.49 -1.32
N ALA A 130 -19.43 15.73 -1.76
CA ALA A 130 -18.44 16.80 -1.65
C ALA A 130 -17.98 17.04 -0.20
N GLY A 131 -16.70 17.24 0.01
CA GLY A 131 -16.07 17.43 1.32
C GLY A 131 -15.99 16.14 2.16
N LEU A 132 -16.42 14.98 1.63
CA LEU A 132 -16.39 13.72 2.37
C LEU A 132 -14.96 13.24 2.65
N LEU A 133 -14.06 13.34 1.66
CA LEU A 133 -12.67 12.94 1.83
C LEU A 133 -11.98 13.79 2.90
N ARG A 134 -12.17 15.12 2.84
CA ARG A 134 -11.63 16.05 3.84
C ARG A 134 -12.13 15.72 5.25
N ARG A 135 -13.44 15.47 5.42
CA ARG A 135 -14.01 15.05 6.73
C ARG A 135 -13.42 13.72 7.22
N GLN A 136 -13.19 12.77 6.33
CA GLN A 136 -12.60 11.47 6.70
C GLN A 136 -11.13 11.59 7.11
N ILE A 137 -10.37 12.47 6.44
CA ILE A 137 -8.98 12.78 6.83
C ILE A 137 -8.96 13.47 8.20
N ALA A 138 -9.84 14.47 8.43
CA ALA A 138 -9.97 15.14 9.71
C ALA A 138 -10.28 14.15 10.84
N ALA A 139 -11.27 13.28 10.65
CA ALA A 139 -11.59 12.22 11.62
C ALA A 139 -10.41 11.25 11.88
N THR A 140 -9.52 11.05 10.89
CA THR A 140 -8.31 10.25 11.10
C THR A 140 -7.29 11.00 11.97
N TYR A 141 -7.11 12.30 11.78
CA TYR A 141 -6.28 13.12 12.67
C TYR A 141 -6.81 13.10 14.11
N ASP A 142 -8.12 13.28 14.29
CA ASP A 142 -8.76 13.23 15.62
C ASP A 142 -8.56 11.86 16.30
N TYR A 143 -8.67 10.77 15.54
CA TYR A 143 -8.41 9.42 16.04
C TYR A 143 -6.95 9.22 16.48
N LEU A 144 -5.99 9.78 15.74
CA LEU A 144 -4.57 9.62 16.03
C LEU A 144 -4.09 10.55 17.16
N ALA A 145 -4.73 11.69 17.39
CA ALA A 145 -4.31 12.70 18.34
C ALA A 145 -4.00 12.14 19.75
N PRO A 146 -4.87 11.34 20.40
CA PRO A 146 -4.55 10.78 21.71
C PRO A 146 -3.39 9.78 21.67
N ILE A 147 -3.19 9.08 20.56
CA ILE A 147 -2.12 8.08 20.42
C ILE A 147 -0.78 8.77 20.24
N THR A 148 -0.72 9.90 19.53
CA THR A 148 0.50 10.70 19.33
C THR A 148 0.98 11.33 20.63
N MET A 149 0.08 11.68 21.55
CA MET A 149 0.43 12.25 22.85
C MET A 149 1.05 11.23 23.83
N GLU A 150 0.69 9.97 23.72
CA GLU A 150 1.02 8.94 24.70
C GLU A 150 2.25 8.09 24.34
N GLY A 151 2.64 8.04 23.06
CA GLY A 151 3.58 7.03 22.60
C GLY A 151 4.62 7.49 21.58
N HIS A 152 5.22 6.51 20.92
CA HIS A 152 6.16 6.69 19.83
C HIS A 152 5.43 6.68 18.46
N LEU A 153 4.33 7.41 18.36
CA LEU A 153 3.62 7.64 17.11
C LEU A 153 3.64 9.14 16.81
N GLU A 154 4.01 9.48 15.59
CA GLU A 154 3.98 10.83 15.09
C GLU A 154 3.15 10.90 13.81
N ALA A 155 2.33 11.93 13.65
CA ALA A 155 1.55 12.20 12.45
C ALA A 155 1.89 13.59 11.90
N ARG A 156 2.10 13.71 10.57
CA ARG A 156 2.39 14.96 9.88
C ARG A 156 1.58 15.10 8.60
N GLY A 157 1.35 16.37 8.21
CA GLY A 157 0.68 16.70 6.96
C GLY A 157 1.63 16.70 5.77
N TYR A 158 1.19 16.17 4.61
CA TYR A 158 1.89 16.33 3.34
C TYR A 158 1.04 17.10 2.31
N GLY A 159 1.70 17.77 1.35
CA GLY A 159 1.06 18.60 0.33
C GLY A 159 1.45 18.19 -1.09
N ILE A 160 1.26 16.91 -1.45
CA ILE A 160 1.46 16.39 -2.81
C ILE A 160 0.21 15.66 -3.29
N PRO A 161 0.06 15.40 -4.61
CA PRO A 161 -1.04 14.60 -5.15
C PRO A 161 -1.19 13.25 -4.46
N HIS A 162 -2.42 12.75 -4.36
CA HIS A 162 -2.74 11.44 -3.78
C HIS A 162 -2.41 10.31 -4.75
N ILE A 163 -1.14 10.01 -4.96
CA ILE A 163 -0.65 9.03 -5.93
C ILE A 163 -0.74 7.58 -5.45
N GLY A 164 -0.85 7.36 -4.13
CA GLY A 164 -0.89 6.00 -3.59
C GLY A 164 -0.80 5.97 -2.07
N ARG A 165 -0.84 4.74 -1.54
CA ARG A 165 -0.56 4.43 -0.15
C ARG A 165 0.75 3.65 -0.09
N ILE A 166 1.61 4.01 0.86
CA ILE A 166 2.84 3.31 1.16
C ILE A 166 2.80 2.89 2.64
N ILE A 167 3.06 1.61 2.91
CA ILE A 167 3.29 1.10 4.27
C ILE A 167 4.69 0.48 4.26
N ALA A 168 5.62 1.07 4.98
CA ALA A 168 7.00 0.63 5.05
C ALA A 168 7.37 0.15 6.45
N THR A 169 8.08 -0.95 6.53
CA THR A 169 8.76 -1.45 7.71
C THR A 169 10.27 -1.44 7.45
N GLU A 170 11.08 -1.81 8.42
CA GLU A 170 12.52 -1.99 8.23
C GLU A 170 12.89 -3.13 7.26
N ARG A 171 11.92 -3.94 6.80
CA ARG A 171 12.16 -5.12 5.95
C ARG A 171 11.53 -5.03 4.57
N VAL A 172 10.31 -4.53 4.50
CA VAL A 172 9.49 -4.53 3.29
C VAL A 172 8.72 -3.23 3.15
N VAL A 173 8.34 -2.93 1.92
CA VAL A 173 7.44 -1.83 1.58
C VAL A 173 6.24 -2.37 0.79
N TYR A 174 5.04 -1.94 1.17
CA TYR A 174 3.81 -2.15 0.42
C TYR A 174 3.41 -0.86 -0.27
N LEU A 175 3.29 -0.90 -1.59
CA LEU A 175 2.78 0.18 -2.42
C LEU A 175 1.40 -0.19 -2.94
N THR A 176 0.43 0.69 -2.71
CA THR A 176 -0.91 0.62 -3.31
C THR A 176 -1.09 1.85 -4.21
N PRO A 177 -0.84 1.78 -5.51
CA PRO A 177 -1.08 2.92 -6.39
C PRO A 177 -2.58 3.23 -6.45
N TYR A 178 -2.91 4.52 -6.39
CA TYR A 178 -4.29 4.96 -6.58
C TYR A 178 -4.56 5.15 -8.07
N SER A 179 -5.71 4.68 -8.50
CA SER A 179 -6.19 4.83 -9.87
C SER A 179 -7.35 5.83 -9.88
N ALA A 180 -7.56 6.50 -11.01
CA ALA A 180 -8.66 7.43 -11.19
C ALA A 180 -10.03 6.74 -11.39
N ASP A 181 -10.03 5.40 -11.59
CA ASP A 181 -11.23 4.61 -11.94
C ASP A 181 -11.75 3.73 -10.80
N ARG A 182 -11.07 3.73 -9.63
CA ARG A 182 -11.43 2.86 -8.50
C ARG A 182 -10.94 3.37 -7.15
N HIS A 183 -11.54 2.83 -6.09
CA HIS A 183 -11.06 3.07 -4.74
C HIS A 183 -9.72 2.38 -4.47
N GLY A 184 -8.87 2.98 -3.63
CA GLY A 184 -7.59 2.39 -3.24
C GLY A 184 -7.69 1.00 -2.58
N ARG A 185 -8.84 0.66 -1.96
CA ARG A 185 -9.09 -0.70 -1.43
C ARG A 185 -9.16 -1.79 -2.52
N ASP A 186 -9.55 -1.41 -3.72
CA ASP A 186 -9.73 -2.29 -4.88
C ASP A 186 -8.53 -2.24 -5.83
N SER A 187 -7.54 -1.41 -5.51
CA SER A 187 -6.26 -1.31 -6.23
C SER A 187 -5.32 -2.44 -5.83
N PRO A 188 -4.42 -2.89 -6.74
CA PRO A 188 -3.41 -3.88 -6.41
C PRO A 188 -2.46 -3.37 -5.32
N VAL A 189 -1.94 -4.29 -4.51
CA VAL A 189 -0.90 -4.00 -3.53
C VAL A 189 0.37 -4.73 -3.94
N ILE A 190 1.46 -4.00 -4.07
CA ILE A 190 2.76 -4.55 -4.47
C ILE A 190 3.66 -4.53 -3.25
N LYS A 191 4.18 -5.70 -2.89
CA LYS A 191 5.16 -5.87 -1.81
C LYS A 191 6.56 -5.90 -2.41
N TYR A 192 7.44 -5.05 -1.89
CA TYR A 192 8.85 -5.00 -2.25
C TYR A 192 9.70 -5.41 -1.04
N HIS A 193 10.68 -6.26 -1.24
CA HIS A 193 11.76 -6.45 -0.27
C HIS A 193 12.80 -5.32 -0.38
N ARG A 194 13.81 -5.32 0.48
CA ARG A 194 14.91 -4.35 0.42
C ARG A 194 15.60 -4.40 -0.95
N GLY A 195 15.72 -3.25 -1.58
CA GLY A 195 16.28 -3.05 -2.91
C GLY A 195 16.07 -1.61 -3.38
N GLU A 196 16.27 -1.34 -4.65
CA GLU A 196 16.24 0.01 -5.20
C GLU A 196 14.86 0.67 -5.05
N THR A 197 13.77 -0.05 -5.35
CA THR A 197 12.41 0.47 -5.22
C THR A 197 12.04 0.74 -3.77
N TYR A 198 12.42 -0.16 -2.85
CA TYR A 198 12.25 0.03 -1.42
C TYR A 198 12.93 1.33 -0.96
N ASP A 199 14.18 1.55 -1.34
CA ASP A 199 14.96 2.74 -0.96
C ASP A 199 14.38 4.03 -1.55
N VAL A 200 13.87 3.99 -2.80
CA VAL A 200 13.18 5.12 -3.44
C VAL A 200 11.93 5.51 -2.67
N LEU A 201 11.09 4.54 -2.30
CA LEU A 201 9.85 4.79 -1.56
C LEU A 201 10.10 5.31 -0.14
N LEU A 202 11.13 4.79 0.56
CA LEU A 202 11.54 5.33 1.85
C LEU A 202 12.05 6.77 1.74
N ARG A 203 12.91 7.07 0.75
CA ARG A 203 13.38 8.43 0.51
C ARG A 203 12.25 9.41 0.20
N LEU A 204 11.19 8.96 -0.50
CA LEU A 204 10.00 9.77 -0.70
C LEU A 204 9.33 10.11 0.63
N ILE A 205 9.09 9.11 1.49
CA ILE A 205 8.50 9.32 2.82
C ILE A 205 9.38 10.27 3.64
N ASP A 206 10.69 10.06 3.67
CA ASP A 206 11.60 10.89 4.46
C ASP A 206 11.64 12.36 3.97
N LYS A 207 11.61 12.59 2.66
CA LYS A 207 11.53 13.95 2.11
C LYS A 207 10.23 14.64 2.48
N LEU A 208 9.09 13.93 2.41
CA LEU A 208 7.79 14.47 2.81
C LEU A 208 7.72 14.70 4.32
N TRP A 209 8.39 13.85 5.09
CA TRP A 209 8.46 13.96 6.55
C TRP A 209 9.20 15.22 7.00
N VAL A 210 10.31 15.55 6.36
CA VAL A 210 11.12 16.74 6.69
C VAL A 210 10.47 18.04 6.17
N GLY A 211 9.82 18.00 5.01
CA GLY A 211 9.16 19.15 4.40
C GLY A 211 7.75 19.44 4.93
N GLY A 212 7.16 18.51 5.71
CA GLY A 212 5.85 18.72 6.32
C GLY A 212 5.94 19.59 7.58
N PRO A 213 5.00 20.52 7.84
CA PRO A 213 4.88 21.16 9.13
C PRO A 213 4.59 20.13 10.22
N ALA A 214 5.17 20.34 11.38
CA ALA A 214 4.93 19.55 12.57
C ALA A 214 3.53 19.81 13.12
#